data_c9da6f89b72e5d7a72a66ffa1a38e8d2
#
_entry.id   c9da6f89b72e5d7a72a66ffa1a38e8d2
#
_cell.length_a   1.000
_cell.length_b   1.000
_cell.length_c   1.000
_cell.angle_alpha   90.00
_cell.angle_beta   90.00
_cell.angle_gamma   90.00
#
_symmetry.space_group_name_H-M   'P 1'
#
loop_
_entity.id
_entity.type
_entity.pdbx_description
1 polymer ?
#
loop_
_entity_poly.entity_id
_entity_poly.type
_entity_poly.pdbx_seq_one_letter_code
_entity_poly.pdbx_strand_id
1 'polypeptide(L)'
;DIEFKMTHIIRGKDHKDNAKRQEMIFNVFNKKFPFTFFMGRVKFTDLILSKRKLNEAIKSGKFSGAEDERIPTLASLRKRGYKPETFEKFAVQRGLTEVDKVMDSKDFFKILDNVRKIKYNL
;
A
#
# COMPACT_ATOMS: atom_id res chain seq x y z
N ASP A 1 -8.98 15.04 -10.53
CA ASP A 1 -9.51 13.88 -11.26
C ASP A 1 -10.27 14.30 -12.53
N ILE A 2 -11.12 15.33 -12.47
CA ILE A 2 -11.87 15.84 -13.65
C ILE A 2 -10.92 16.36 -14.71
N GLU A 3 -10.00 17.25 -14.34
CA GLU A 3 -9.02 17.88 -15.24
C GLU A 3 -8.11 16.83 -15.92
N PHE A 4 -7.65 15.85 -15.17
CA PHE A 4 -6.79 14.76 -15.69
C PHE A 4 -7.57 13.62 -16.36
N LYS A 5 -8.89 13.75 -16.51
CA LYS A 5 -9.77 12.75 -17.14
C LYS A 5 -9.55 11.33 -16.59
N MET A 6 -9.41 11.22 -15.26
CA MET A 6 -9.21 9.95 -14.60
C MET A 6 -10.39 9.00 -14.85
N THR A 7 -10.11 7.78 -15.26
CA THR A 7 -11.12 6.75 -15.57
C THR A 7 -11.29 5.73 -14.45
N HIS A 8 -10.23 5.47 -13.70
CA HIS A 8 -10.19 4.47 -12.62
C HIS A 8 -9.48 5.02 -11.40
N ILE A 9 -10.00 4.70 -10.23
CA ILE A 9 -9.41 5.04 -8.92
C ILE A 9 -9.27 3.74 -8.13
N ILE A 10 -8.08 3.50 -7.57
CA ILE A 10 -7.85 2.41 -6.62
C ILE A 10 -7.45 3.04 -5.28
N ARG A 11 -8.21 2.75 -4.22
CA ARG A 11 -7.98 3.36 -2.90
C ARG A 11 -8.34 2.42 -1.76
N GLY A 12 -7.89 2.75 -0.55
CA GLY A 12 -8.26 2.00 0.65
C GLY A 12 -9.76 2.05 0.93
N LYS A 13 -10.32 0.97 1.43
CA LYS A 13 -11.76 0.85 1.75
C LYS A 13 -12.24 1.84 2.83
N ASP A 14 -11.33 2.35 3.64
CA ASP A 14 -11.60 3.40 4.63
C ASP A 14 -11.98 4.75 3.99
N HIS A 15 -11.81 4.89 2.68
CA HIS A 15 -12.21 6.08 1.91
C HIS A 15 -13.53 5.94 1.15
N LYS A 16 -14.37 4.93 1.45
CA LYS A 16 -15.67 4.75 0.79
C LYS A 16 -16.59 5.96 0.92
N ASP A 17 -16.68 6.53 2.12
CA ASP A 17 -17.53 7.70 2.33
C ASP A 17 -16.98 8.95 1.63
N ASN A 18 -15.66 9.07 1.52
CA ASN A 18 -15.06 10.15 0.73
C ASN A 18 -15.35 9.98 -0.77
N ALA A 19 -15.40 8.76 -1.28
CA ALA A 19 -15.77 8.51 -2.67
C ALA A 19 -17.22 8.97 -2.97
N LYS A 20 -18.16 8.65 -2.08
CA LYS A 20 -19.55 9.12 -2.20
C LYS A 20 -19.67 10.65 -2.24
N ARG A 21 -18.92 11.35 -1.36
CA ARG A 21 -18.89 12.83 -1.36
C ARG A 21 -18.28 13.38 -2.65
N GLN A 22 -17.22 12.75 -3.16
CA GLN A 22 -16.60 13.13 -4.43
C GLN A 22 -17.54 12.91 -5.62
N GLU A 23 -18.28 11.80 -5.64
CA GLU A 23 -19.30 11.52 -6.67
C GLU A 23 -20.38 12.59 -6.71
N MET A 24 -20.87 13.07 -5.54
CA MET A 24 -21.80 14.19 -5.48
C MET A 24 -21.25 15.45 -6.16
N ILE A 25 -19.95 15.75 -5.95
CA ILE A 25 -19.29 16.91 -6.60
C ILE A 25 -19.24 16.70 -8.11
N PHE A 26 -18.88 15.51 -8.59
CA PHE A 26 -18.86 15.19 -10.03
C PHE A 26 -20.23 15.38 -10.66
N ASN A 27 -21.31 14.97 -9.96
CA ASN A 27 -22.68 15.12 -10.43
C ASN A 27 -23.08 16.61 -10.58
N VAL A 28 -22.66 17.48 -9.64
CA VAL A 28 -22.90 18.93 -9.75
C VAL A 28 -22.27 19.52 -11.03
N PHE A 29 -21.12 18.99 -11.44
CA PHE A 29 -20.45 19.42 -12.68
C PHE A 29 -20.91 18.64 -13.92
N ASN A 30 -21.95 17.83 -13.84
CA ASN A 30 -22.39 16.93 -14.92
C ASN A 30 -21.25 16.08 -15.50
N LYS A 31 -20.37 15.59 -14.64
CA LYS A 31 -19.25 14.73 -15.01
C LYS A 31 -19.43 13.31 -14.44
N LYS A 32 -19.03 12.33 -15.24
CA LYS A 32 -19.04 10.93 -14.80
C LYS A 32 -17.95 10.71 -13.76
N PHE A 33 -18.32 10.14 -12.61
CA PHE A 33 -17.35 9.74 -11.58
C PHE A 33 -16.52 8.55 -12.07
N PRO A 34 -15.19 8.53 -11.82
CA PRO A 34 -14.32 7.41 -12.18
C PRO A 34 -14.77 6.11 -11.53
N PHE A 35 -14.54 5.00 -12.23
CA PHE A 35 -14.76 3.69 -11.66
C PHE A 35 -13.82 3.50 -10.46
N THR A 36 -14.36 3.20 -9.27
CA THR A 36 -13.59 3.18 -8.04
C THR A 36 -13.55 1.78 -7.42
N PHE A 37 -12.33 1.25 -7.25
CA PHE A 37 -12.07 0.04 -6.50
C PHE A 37 -11.59 0.35 -5.09
N PHE A 38 -12.08 -0.43 -4.12
CA PHE A 38 -11.66 -0.33 -2.75
C PHE A 38 -10.80 -1.53 -2.36
N MET A 39 -9.67 -1.26 -1.71
CA MET A 39 -8.71 -2.26 -1.28
C MET A 39 -8.75 -2.44 0.22
N GLY A 40 -8.74 -3.70 0.66
CA GLY A 40 -8.50 -4.06 2.05
C GLY A 40 -7.05 -3.75 2.47
N ARG A 41 -6.83 -3.57 3.76
CA ARG A 41 -5.51 -3.29 4.32
C ARG A 41 -4.68 -4.56 4.44
N VAL A 42 -3.37 -4.41 4.33
CA VAL A 42 -2.40 -5.38 4.86
C VAL A 42 -2.03 -4.93 6.26
N LYS A 43 -2.33 -5.74 7.26
CA LYS A 43 -2.06 -5.49 8.68
C LYS A 43 -0.96 -6.43 9.14
N PHE A 44 -0.04 -5.90 9.94
CA PHE A 44 1.04 -6.69 10.52
C PHE A 44 0.82 -6.87 12.02
N THR A 45 1.12 -8.06 12.52
CA THR A 45 1.00 -8.40 13.94
C THR A 45 2.23 -7.93 14.75
N ASP A 46 3.39 -7.84 14.10
CA ASP A 46 4.70 -7.62 14.72
C ASP A 46 5.43 -6.35 14.26
N LEU A 47 4.86 -5.60 13.27
CA LEU A 47 5.49 -4.40 12.72
C LEU A 47 4.75 -3.12 13.08
N ILE A 48 5.50 -2.09 13.40
CA ILE A 48 4.98 -0.73 13.63
C ILE A 48 4.92 -0.01 12.26
N LEU A 49 3.71 0.18 11.73
CA LEU A 49 3.49 0.92 10.48
C LEU A 49 3.07 2.38 10.70
N SER A 50 2.66 2.75 11.91
CA SER A 50 2.28 4.12 12.22
C SER A 50 3.51 5.03 12.14
N LYS A 51 3.49 6.02 11.24
CA LYS A 51 4.56 7.00 11.07
C LYS A 51 4.93 7.70 12.40
N ARG A 52 3.92 8.07 13.20
CA ARG A 52 4.14 8.69 14.51
C ARG A 52 4.90 7.74 15.44
N LYS A 53 4.40 6.53 15.64
CA LYS A 53 5.04 5.54 16.52
C LYS A 53 6.44 5.15 16.05
N LEU A 54 6.63 5.08 14.74
CA LEU A 54 7.93 4.79 14.15
C LEU A 54 8.94 5.91 14.42
N ASN A 55 8.53 7.17 14.24
CA ASN A 55 9.37 8.32 14.55
C ASN A 55 9.72 8.40 16.04
N GLU A 56 8.77 8.11 16.93
CA GLU A 56 9.01 8.02 18.39
C GLU A 56 10.03 6.92 18.71
N ALA A 57 9.92 5.76 18.08
CA ALA A 57 10.84 4.64 18.28
C ALA A 57 12.26 4.93 17.73
N ILE A 58 12.39 5.67 16.64
CA ILE A 58 13.68 6.13 16.13
C ILE A 58 14.29 7.16 17.08
N LYS A 59 13.51 8.15 17.52
CA LYS A 59 13.97 9.17 18.47
C LYS A 59 14.42 8.60 19.81
N SER A 60 13.77 7.53 20.28
CA SER A 60 14.15 6.84 21.52
C SER A 60 15.36 5.90 21.36
N GLY A 61 15.96 5.80 20.16
CA GLY A 61 17.09 4.93 19.91
C GLY A 61 16.76 3.45 19.71
N LYS A 62 15.47 3.08 19.67
CA LYS A 62 15.04 1.70 19.41
C LYS A 62 15.42 1.22 18.02
N PHE A 63 15.40 2.13 17.03
CA PHE A 63 15.82 1.92 15.66
C PHE A 63 16.84 2.96 15.25
N SER A 64 17.81 2.57 14.41
CA SER A 64 18.91 3.43 13.97
C SER A 64 18.49 4.54 13.00
N GLY A 65 17.31 4.42 12.40
CA GLY A 65 16.78 5.37 11.43
C GLY A 65 15.79 4.73 10.47
N ALA A 66 15.41 5.46 9.43
CA ALA A 66 14.44 4.98 8.43
C ALA A 66 14.95 3.79 7.60
N GLU A 67 16.26 3.57 7.57
CA GLU A 67 16.92 2.46 6.86
C GLU A 67 17.17 1.22 7.73
N ASP A 68 16.73 1.25 8.98
CA ASP A 68 16.87 0.09 9.89
C ASP A 68 16.11 -1.11 9.31
N GLU A 69 16.83 -2.22 9.11
CA GLU A 69 16.27 -3.40 8.45
C GLU A 69 15.14 -4.09 9.24
N ARG A 70 14.97 -3.74 10.50
CA ARG A 70 13.90 -4.28 11.36
C ARG A 70 12.55 -3.61 11.13
N ILE A 71 12.50 -2.53 10.33
CA ILE A 71 11.26 -1.79 10.05
C ILE A 71 10.93 -1.82 8.55
N PRO A 72 9.63 -1.82 8.17
CA PRO A 72 9.22 -1.97 6.77
C PRO A 72 9.06 -0.63 6.06
N THR A 73 10.05 0.24 6.15
CA THR A 73 10.08 1.48 5.36
C THR A 73 10.56 1.19 3.94
N LEU A 74 10.21 2.05 2.98
CA LEU A 74 10.74 1.94 1.62
C LEU A 74 12.27 2.02 1.57
N ALA A 75 12.88 2.84 2.44
CA ALA A 75 14.33 2.94 2.55
C ALA A 75 14.97 1.62 3.00
N SER A 76 14.42 1.01 4.05
CA SER A 76 14.84 -0.29 4.54
C SER A 76 14.66 -1.39 3.49
N LEU A 77 13.50 -1.42 2.82
CA LEU A 77 13.21 -2.41 1.78
C LEU A 77 14.17 -2.27 0.59
N ARG A 78 14.49 -1.03 0.18
CA ARG A 78 15.51 -0.75 -0.83
C ARG A 78 16.90 -1.27 -0.40
N LYS A 79 17.30 -1.00 0.84
CA LYS A 79 18.55 -1.48 1.41
C LYS A 79 18.65 -3.02 1.44
N ARG A 80 17.51 -3.70 1.68
CA ARG A 80 17.38 -5.16 1.58
C ARG A 80 17.43 -5.68 0.12
N GLY A 81 17.53 -4.80 -0.88
CA GLY A 81 17.63 -5.16 -2.29
C GLY A 81 16.30 -5.45 -2.98
N TYR A 82 15.16 -5.07 -2.40
CA TYR A 82 13.89 -5.15 -3.10
C TYR A 82 13.76 -4.03 -4.12
N LYS A 83 13.41 -4.39 -5.36
CA LYS A 83 13.19 -3.47 -6.46
C LYS A 83 11.71 -3.11 -6.58
N PRO A 84 11.34 -1.98 -7.22
CA PRO A 84 9.94 -1.58 -7.43
C PRO A 84 9.07 -2.69 -8.04
N GLU A 85 9.60 -3.41 -9.03
CA GLU A 85 8.89 -4.49 -9.73
C GLU A 85 8.46 -5.63 -8.79
N THR A 86 9.13 -5.81 -7.66
CA THR A 86 8.72 -6.79 -6.63
C THR A 86 7.37 -6.41 -6.03
N PHE A 87 7.15 -5.12 -5.80
CA PHE A 87 5.90 -4.61 -5.21
C PHE A 87 4.76 -4.59 -6.23
N GLU A 88 5.06 -4.33 -7.50
CA GLU A 88 4.09 -4.45 -8.59
C GLU A 88 3.59 -5.90 -8.69
N LYS A 89 4.49 -6.87 -8.70
CA LYS A 89 4.17 -8.31 -8.70
C LYS A 89 3.36 -8.71 -7.46
N PHE A 90 3.75 -8.21 -6.30
CA PHE A 90 3.00 -8.45 -5.06
C PHE A 90 1.58 -7.90 -5.15
N ALA A 91 1.39 -6.69 -5.70
CA ALA A 91 0.09 -6.08 -5.89
C ALA A 91 -0.78 -6.89 -6.87
N VAL A 92 -0.21 -7.34 -7.99
CA VAL A 92 -0.90 -8.20 -8.97
C VAL A 92 -1.32 -9.52 -8.35
N GLN A 93 -0.42 -10.18 -7.60
CA GLN A 93 -0.74 -11.44 -6.92
C GLN A 93 -1.83 -11.28 -5.85
N ARG A 94 -1.82 -10.15 -5.14
CA ARG A 94 -2.87 -9.84 -4.16
C ARG A 94 -4.23 -9.65 -4.83
N GLY A 95 -4.25 -9.08 -6.03
CA GLY A 95 -5.46 -8.71 -6.76
C GLY A 95 -6.27 -7.58 -6.10
N LEU A 96 -7.38 -7.21 -6.73
CA LEU A 96 -8.32 -6.22 -6.23
C LEU A 96 -9.30 -6.88 -5.26
N THR A 97 -9.10 -6.68 -3.97
CA THR A 97 -9.97 -7.26 -2.92
C THR A 97 -10.15 -6.29 -1.76
N GLU A 98 -11.38 -6.21 -1.24
CA GLU A 98 -11.69 -5.43 -0.03
C GLU A 98 -11.38 -6.17 1.28
N VAL A 99 -11.00 -7.44 1.20
CA VAL A 99 -10.68 -8.24 2.38
C VAL A 99 -9.35 -7.79 2.97
N ASP A 100 -9.34 -7.50 4.28
CA ASP A 100 -8.10 -7.23 5.00
C ASP A 100 -7.26 -8.51 5.07
N LYS A 101 -5.96 -8.37 4.92
CA LYS A 101 -5.00 -9.46 5.14
C LYS A 101 -4.17 -9.16 6.37
N VAL A 102 -4.16 -10.08 7.32
CA VAL A 102 -3.31 -10.01 8.53
C VAL A 102 -2.15 -10.99 8.34
N MET A 103 -0.94 -10.55 8.59
CA MET A 103 0.28 -11.37 8.47
C MET A 103 1.36 -10.86 9.42
N ASP A 104 2.36 -11.66 9.68
CA ASP A 104 3.59 -11.20 10.33
C ASP A 104 4.65 -10.76 9.32
N SER A 105 5.74 -10.17 9.81
CA SER A 105 6.85 -9.71 8.96
C SER A 105 7.54 -10.85 8.23
N LYS A 106 7.66 -12.01 8.85
CA LYS A 106 8.30 -13.19 8.28
C LYS A 106 7.55 -13.69 7.05
N ASP A 107 6.23 -13.80 7.15
CA ASP A 107 5.38 -14.20 6.04
C ASP A 107 5.41 -13.15 4.92
N PHE A 108 5.39 -11.88 5.27
CA PHE A 108 5.50 -10.80 4.29
C PHE A 108 6.79 -10.89 3.47
N PHE A 109 7.94 -11.01 4.14
CA PHE A 109 9.23 -11.10 3.44
C PHE A 109 9.33 -12.38 2.61
N LYS A 110 8.80 -13.50 3.11
CA LYS A 110 8.72 -14.76 2.35
C LYS A 110 7.91 -14.59 1.06
N ILE A 111 6.78 -13.88 1.12
CA ILE A 111 5.99 -13.57 -0.08
C ILE A 111 6.80 -12.69 -1.04
N LEU A 112 7.42 -11.61 -0.57
CA LEU A 112 8.26 -10.74 -1.41
C LEU A 112 9.40 -11.51 -2.08
N ASP A 113 10.06 -12.40 -1.35
CA ASP A 113 11.15 -13.24 -1.89
C ASP A 113 10.65 -14.21 -2.96
N ASN A 114 9.44 -14.73 -2.81
CA ASN A 114 8.83 -15.62 -3.79
C ASN A 114 8.43 -14.84 -5.05
N VAL A 115 7.72 -13.72 -4.90
CA VAL A 115 7.27 -12.93 -6.07
C VAL A 115 8.44 -12.30 -6.84
N ARG A 116 9.55 -11.99 -6.17
CA ARG A 116 10.77 -11.50 -6.81
C ARG A 116 11.32 -12.50 -7.84
N LYS A 117 11.14 -13.79 -7.60
CA LYS A 117 11.62 -14.87 -8.49
C LYS A 117 10.74 -15.10 -9.71
N ILE A 118 9.48 -14.62 -9.67
CA ILE A 118 8.53 -14.83 -10.75
C ILE A 118 8.93 -13.92 -11.94
N LYS A 119 9.17 -14.52 -13.11
CA LYS A 119 9.33 -13.78 -14.35
C LYS A 119 7.94 -13.57 -14.95
N TYR A 120 7.38 -12.36 -14.83
CA TYR A 120 6.25 -11.95 -15.68
C TYR A 120 6.83 -11.32 -16.94
N ASN A 121 6.44 -11.81 -18.10
CA ASN A 121 6.59 -11.06 -19.34
C ASN A 121 5.41 -10.07 -19.36
N LEU A 122 5.66 -8.88 -18.83
CA LEU A 122 4.74 -7.74 -18.95
C LEU A 122 5.01 -7.05 -20.30
#